data_0daadaf610c7a9eee9eb4317bc0848c6
#
_entry.id   0daadaf610c7a9eee9eb4317bc0848c6
#
_cell.length_a   1.000
_cell.length_b   1.000
_cell.length_c   1.000
_cell.angle_alpha   90.00
_cell.angle_beta   90.00
_cell.angle_gamma   90.00
#
_symmetry.space_group_name_H-M   'P 1'
#
loop_
_entity.id
_entity.type
_entity.pdbx_description
1 polymer ?
#
loop_
_entity_poly.entity_id
_entity_poly.type
_entity_poly.pdbx_seq_one_letter_code
_entity_poly.pdbx_strand_id
1 'polypeptide(L)'
;MRISVNLESYKYPDGTVALSDLQLQIARGEFAGILGSNGSGKTTLLKVMDGLIKGYRGEVLLDGENVLRLHPRDIYRKVGLVFQNPDDQLFASNVFEDAAFGPRNMGCAEAEVKSRVEAALASVDMSDFAGKGIHNLSYGQKKRVCIAGLLAMGHEILLLDEPTAGLDPMGEYRMMELLTRLNRDQGVTIVMATHSVDLVPIFLHQLHILSKGRLVRGGAPEEVFTAPEELANVKLRLPHIAELIYQLKHEEGLPFTRLPLTIGEARREMVEAMSRKR
;
A
#
# COMPACT_ATOMS: atom_id res chain seq x y z
N MET A 1 -3.33 11.58 -14.34
CA MET A 1 -2.59 11.27 -13.13
C MET A 1 -3.58 11.34 -11.98
N ARG A 2 -3.53 10.38 -11.02
CA ARG A 2 -4.45 10.33 -9.87
C ARG A 2 -3.88 11.08 -8.69
N ILE A 3 -2.60 10.80 -8.37
CA ILE A 3 -1.83 11.48 -7.33
C ILE A 3 -0.54 11.98 -7.96
N SER A 4 -0.19 13.23 -7.71
CA SER A 4 1.13 13.78 -8.05
C SER A 4 1.70 14.47 -6.82
N VAL A 5 2.90 14.08 -6.45
CA VAL A 5 3.64 14.63 -5.32
C VAL A 5 4.93 15.26 -5.85
N ASN A 6 5.15 16.52 -5.56
CA ASN A 6 6.39 17.23 -5.84
C ASN A 6 6.78 18.04 -4.60
N LEU A 7 7.52 17.41 -3.69
CA LEU A 7 7.89 17.97 -2.40
C LEU A 7 9.35 18.40 -2.38
N GLU A 8 9.58 19.65 -1.99
CA GLU A 8 10.92 20.14 -1.63
C GLU A 8 11.32 19.62 -0.24
N SER A 9 10.43 19.75 0.75
CA SER A 9 10.68 19.25 2.09
C SER A 9 9.45 19.24 2.99
N TYR A 10 9.49 18.32 3.97
CA TYR A 10 8.66 18.39 5.17
C TYR A 10 9.50 18.13 6.41
N LYS A 11 9.31 18.96 7.44
CA LYS A 11 9.95 18.84 8.75
C LYS A 11 8.90 18.77 9.85
N TYR A 12 9.11 17.88 10.78
CA TYR A 12 8.31 17.86 12.01
C TYR A 12 8.60 19.06 12.91
N PRO A 13 7.73 19.40 13.89
CA PRO A 13 7.96 20.54 14.80
C PRO A 13 9.26 20.47 15.60
N ASP A 14 9.79 19.27 15.83
CA ASP A 14 11.07 19.02 16.50
C ASP A 14 12.29 19.29 15.60
N GLY A 15 12.07 19.70 14.36
CA GLY A 15 13.11 19.96 13.36
C GLY A 15 13.54 18.75 12.53
N THR A 16 13.05 17.55 12.83
CA THR A 16 13.36 16.33 12.08
C THR A 16 12.89 16.43 10.63
N VAL A 17 13.78 16.31 9.67
CA VAL A 17 13.45 16.27 8.24
C VAL A 17 12.90 14.89 7.92
N ALA A 18 11.59 14.81 7.61
CA ALA A 18 10.92 13.56 7.32
C ALA A 18 10.84 13.24 5.82
N LEU A 19 10.69 14.27 4.97
CA LEU A 19 10.66 14.14 3.51
C LEU A 19 11.50 15.27 2.90
N SER A 20 12.20 14.96 1.81
CA SER A 20 12.99 15.95 1.07
C SER A 20 13.17 15.52 -0.39
N ASP A 21 13.05 16.49 -1.31
CA ASP A 21 13.37 16.33 -2.72
C ASP A 21 12.67 15.08 -3.33
N LEU A 22 11.33 15.03 -3.21
CA LEU A 22 10.55 13.86 -3.51
C LEU A 22 9.57 14.13 -4.65
N GLN A 23 9.68 13.34 -5.73
CA GLN A 23 8.76 13.36 -6.85
C GLN A 23 8.13 11.97 -7.02
N LEU A 24 6.79 11.91 -7.00
CA LEU A 24 6.04 10.67 -7.13
C LEU A 24 4.79 10.92 -7.96
N GLN A 25 4.47 9.98 -8.85
CA GLN A 25 3.26 10.03 -9.65
C GLN A 25 2.58 8.67 -9.62
N ILE A 26 1.28 8.66 -9.33
CA ILE A 26 0.43 7.46 -9.32
C ILE A 26 -0.69 7.64 -10.33
N ALA A 27 -0.85 6.68 -11.22
CA ALA A 27 -1.93 6.69 -12.20
C ALA A 27 -3.27 6.28 -11.57
N ARG A 28 -4.38 6.58 -12.27
CA ARG A 28 -5.71 6.09 -11.87
C ARG A 28 -5.76 4.58 -12.02
N GLY A 29 -6.30 3.87 -11.01
CA GLY A 29 -6.39 2.42 -11.00
C GLY A 29 -5.05 1.70 -10.83
N GLU A 30 -3.99 2.42 -10.46
CA GLU A 30 -2.69 1.82 -10.19
C GLU A 30 -2.65 1.19 -8.79
N PHE A 31 -1.99 0.04 -8.66
CA PHE A 31 -1.62 -0.54 -7.38
C PHE A 31 -0.11 -0.39 -7.19
N ALA A 32 0.27 0.67 -6.48
CA ALA A 32 1.66 1.05 -6.25
C ALA A 32 2.13 0.72 -4.82
N GLY A 33 3.40 0.32 -4.68
CA GLY A 33 4.07 0.11 -3.40
C GLY A 33 5.10 1.19 -3.09
N ILE A 34 5.10 1.68 -1.87
CA ILE A 34 6.18 2.49 -1.30
C ILE A 34 6.98 1.60 -0.36
N LEU A 35 8.14 1.15 -0.83
CA LEU A 35 9.03 0.26 -0.10
C LEU A 35 10.08 1.06 0.66
N GLY A 36 10.42 0.64 1.88
CA GLY A 36 11.46 1.30 2.65
C GLY A 36 11.58 0.76 4.06
N SER A 37 12.75 0.93 4.67
CA SER A 37 12.99 0.56 6.07
C SER A 37 12.14 1.41 7.03
N ASN A 38 12.04 0.97 8.29
CA ASN A 38 11.38 1.76 9.33
C ASN A 38 12.10 3.11 9.48
N GLY A 39 11.31 4.18 9.62
CA GLY A 39 11.82 5.56 9.68
C GLY A 39 12.22 6.17 8.34
N SER A 40 11.96 5.50 7.19
CA SER A 40 12.27 6.08 5.87
C SER A 40 11.35 7.23 5.45
N GLY A 41 10.20 7.42 6.11
CA GLY A 41 9.22 8.47 5.81
C GLY A 41 7.92 7.99 5.16
N LYS A 42 7.68 6.67 5.02
CA LYS A 42 6.50 6.09 4.35
C LYS A 42 5.17 6.61 4.93
N THR A 43 4.96 6.42 6.22
CA THR A 43 3.76 6.91 6.93
C THR A 43 3.57 8.41 6.77
N THR A 44 4.66 9.18 6.84
CA THR A 44 4.64 10.63 6.65
C THR A 44 4.19 10.99 5.24
N LEU A 45 4.71 10.29 4.23
CA LEU A 45 4.32 10.50 2.83
C LEU A 45 2.84 10.18 2.60
N LEU A 46 2.31 9.07 3.14
CA LEU A 46 0.89 8.76 3.07
C LEU A 46 0.02 9.85 3.72
N LYS A 47 0.42 10.33 4.91
CA LYS A 47 -0.31 11.40 5.62
C LYS A 47 -0.26 12.76 4.89
N VAL A 48 0.80 13.03 4.14
CA VAL A 48 0.89 14.21 3.27
C VAL A 48 -0.05 14.07 2.08
N MET A 49 -0.13 12.89 1.45
CA MET A 49 -1.06 12.61 0.35
C MET A 49 -2.53 12.69 0.80
N ASP A 50 -2.84 12.25 2.02
CA ASP A 50 -4.18 12.28 2.60
C ASP A 50 -4.57 13.68 3.11
N GLY A 51 -3.65 14.65 3.10
CA GLY A 51 -3.88 16.00 3.60
C GLY A 51 -3.96 16.13 5.13
N LEU A 52 -3.64 15.08 5.88
CA LEU A 52 -3.52 15.10 7.35
C LEU A 52 -2.30 15.91 7.79
N ILE A 53 -1.22 15.85 7.03
CA ILE A 53 -0.04 16.67 7.25
C ILE A 53 -0.06 17.84 6.28
N LYS A 54 0.01 19.05 6.86
CA LYS A 54 0.14 20.33 6.16
C LYS A 54 1.48 20.98 6.56
N GLY A 55 1.84 22.09 5.90
CA GLY A 55 3.08 22.80 6.26
C GLY A 55 4.34 22.24 5.58
N TYR A 56 4.20 21.37 4.58
CA TYR A 56 5.28 20.99 3.67
C TYR A 56 5.57 22.08 2.64
N ARG A 57 6.75 22.08 2.07
CA ARG A 57 7.12 22.89 0.89
C ARG A 57 6.99 22.04 -0.36
N GLY A 58 6.39 22.60 -1.40
CA GLY A 58 6.10 21.90 -2.65
C GLY A 58 4.60 21.73 -2.88
N GLU A 59 4.22 20.73 -3.65
CA GLU A 59 2.85 20.53 -4.10
C GLU A 59 2.44 19.07 -4.06
N VAL A 60 1.21 18.81 -3.63
CA VAL A 60 0.54 17.51 -3.74
C VAL A 60 -0.79 17.71 -4.43
N LEU A 61 -1.00 16.99 -5.52
CA LEU A 61 -2.22 17.06 -6.32
C LEU A 61 -2.99 15.74 -6.23
N LEU A 62 -4.29 15.84 -6.00
CA LEU A 62 -5.27 14.77 -6.16
C LEU A 62 -6.18 15.12 -7.35
N ASP A 63 -6.16 14.32 -8.41
CA ASP A 63 -6.86 14.59 -9.66
C ASP A 63 -6.57 15.99 -10.25
N GLY A 64 -5.33 16.48 -10.10
CA GLY A 64 -4.90 17.78 -10.56
C GLY A 64 -5.23 18.96 -9.63
N GLU A 65 -5.91 18.73 -8.51
CA GLU A 65 -6.25 19.75 -7.52
C GLU A 65 -5.28 19.71 -6.32
N ASN A 66 -4.75 20.86 -5.93
CA ASN A 66 -3.77 20.95 -4.85
C ASN A 66 -4.44 20.70 -3.49
N VAL A 67 -3.93 19.69 -2.75
CA VAL A 67 -4.44 19.25 -1.44
C VAL A 67 -4.51 20.40 -0.41
N LEU A 68 -3.54 21.33 -0.43
CA LEU A 68 -3.56 22.48 0.49
C LEU A 68 -4.65 23.52 0.17
N ARG A 69 -5.20 23.50 -1.05
CA ARG A 69 -6.27 24.41 -1.48
C ARG A 69 -7.66 23.79 -1.38
N LEU A 70 -7.73 22.46 -1.30
CA LEU A 70 -8.99 21.76 -1.16
C LEU A 70 -9.58 21.95 0.25
N HIS A 71 -10.91 22.02 0.29
CA HIS A 71 -11.61 21.95 1.57
C HIS A 71 -11.45 20.53 2.16
N PRO A 72 -11.28 20.36 3.47
CA PRO A 72 -11.10 19.03 4.09
C PRO A 72 -12.17 18.01 3.67
N ARG A 73 -13.43 18.42 3.52
CA ARG A 73 -14.51 17.53 3.05
C ARG A 73 -14.28 16.98 1.65
N ASP A 74 -13.64 17.74 0.76
CA ASP A 74 -13.38 17.30 -0.61
C ASP A 74 -12.22 16.30 -0.65
N ILE A 75 -11.22 16.48 0.23
CA ILE A 75 -10.15 15.50 0.41
C ILE A 75 -10.73 14.18 0.94
N TYR A 76 -11.52 14.24 2.04
CA TYR A 76 -12.13 13.05 2.66
C TYR A 76 -13.10 12.28 1.76
N ARG A 77 -13.55 12.87 0.68
CA ARG A 77 -14.37 12.19 -0.35
C ARG A 77 -13.55 11.50 -1.41
N LYS A 78 -12.29 11.89 -1.60
CA LYS A 78 -11.42 11.40 -2.67
C LYS A 78 -10.48 10.29 -2.19
N VAL A 79 -9.92 10.45 -0.99
CA VAL A 79 -8.85 9.60 -0.47
C VAL A 79 -9.12 9.19 0.96
N GLY A 80 -8.79 7.95 1.28
CA GLY A 80 -8.85 7.41 2.63
C GLY A 80 -7.55 6.71 3.02
N LEU A 81 -7.15 6.87 4.28
CA LEU A 81 -5.96 6.27 4.87
C LEU A 81 -6.34 5.18 5.85
N VAL A 82 -5.76 3.98 5.69
CA VAL A 82 -5.78 2.92 6.69
C VAL A 82 -4.49 2.99 7.49
N PHE A 83 -4.60 3.13 8.81
CA PHE A 83 -3.46 3.17 9.71
C PHE A 83 -2.84 1.78 9.91
N GLN A 84 -1.57 1.74 10.27
CA GLN A 84 -0.83 0.52 10.54
C GLN A 84 -1.51 -0.33 11.61
N ASN A 85 -1.89 0.28 12.74
CA ASN A 85 -2.62 -0.37 13.80
C ASN A 85 -4.13 -0.08 13.65
N PRO A 86 -4.99 -1.09 13.38
CA PRO A 86 -6.42 -0.88 13.21
C PRO A 86 -7.13 -0.44 14.50
N ASP A 87 -6.55 -0.71 15.68
CA ASP A 87 -7.12 -0.26 16.95
C ASP A 87 -7.06 1.27 17.14
N ASP A 88 -6.20 1.96 16.39
CA ASP A 88 -6.13 3.42 16.36
C ASP A 88 -7.20 4.05 15.45
N GLN A 89 -7.92 3.23 14.68
CA GLN A 89 -8.90 3.67 13.69
C GLN A 89 -10.33 3.22 14.05
N LEU A 90 -10.49 2.02 14.59
CA LEU A 90 -11.79 1.44 14.91
C LEU A 90 -12.24 1.85 16.32
N PHE A 91 -13.47 2.36 16.46
CA PHE A 91 -13.97 2.90 17.71
C PHE A 91 -15.43 2.58 18.03
N ALA A 92 -16.19 2.05 17.06
CA ALA A 92 -17.60 1.75 17.27
C ALA A 92 -17.81 0.43 18.03
N SER A 93 -19.04 0.18 18.49
CA SER A 93 -19.38 -1.03 19.23
C SER A 93 -19.36 -2.30 18.39
N ASN A 94 -19.68 -2.21 17.10
CA ASN A 94 -19.71 -3.32 16.15
C ASN A 94 -19.28 -2.90 14.75
N VAL A 95 -19.07 -3.90 13.89
CA VAL A 95 -18.55 -3.75 12.52
C VAL A 95 -19.44 -2.85 11.65
N PHE A 96 -20.76 -3.04 11.70
CA PHE A 96 -21.69 -2.24 10.89
C PHE A 96 -21.64 -0.77 11.29
N GLU A 97 -21.69 -0.49 12.57
CA GLU A 97 -21.70 0.89 13.11
C GLU A 97 -20.39 1.61 12.78
N ASP A 98 -19.25 0.90 12.80
CA ASP A 98 -17.96 1.47 12.46
C ASP A 98 -17.91 1.84 10.96
N ALA A 99 -18.29 0.92 10.08
CA ALA A 99 -18.33 1.18 8.64
C ALA A 99 -19.39 2.23 8.24
N ALA A 100 -20.49 2.35 9.02
CA ALA A 100 -21.55 3.33 8.79
C ALA A 100 -21.20 4.76 9.21
N PHE A 101 -20.20 4.93 10.06
CA PHE A 101 -19.85 6.23 10.62
C PHE A 101 -19.50 7.27 9.54
N GLY A 102 -18.66 6.89 8.59
CA GLY A 102 -18.26 7.77 7.50
C GLY A 102 -19.43 8.25 6.63
N PRO A 103 -20.23 7.35 6.05
CA PRO A 103 -21.41 7.69 5.25
C PRO A 103 -22.44 8.54 5.98
N ARG A 104 -22.69 8.28 7.28
CA ARG A 104 -23.58 9.12 8.10
C ARG A 104 -23.04 10.56 8.24
N ASN A 105 -21.75 10.71 8.50
CA ASN A 105 -21.12 12.03 8.59
C ASN A 105 -21.09 12.78 7.25
N MET A 106 -21.16 12.04 6.14
CA MET A 106 -21.33 12.63 4.81
C MET A 106 -22.77 13.08 4.54
N GLY A 107 -23.72 12.79 5.44
CA GLY A 107 -25.14 13.15 5.31
C GLY A 107 -25.95 12.21 4.44
N CYS A 108 -25.51 10.97 4.22
CA CYS A 108 -26.27 9.95 3.49
C CYS A 108 -27.54 9.56 4.27
N ALA A 109 -28.63 9.27 3.55
CA ALA A 109 -29.85 8.72 4.18
C ALA A 109 -29.58 7.30 4.70
N GLU A 110 -30.25 6.88 5.79
CA GLU A 110 -30.01 5.57 6.43
C GLU A 110 -30.15 4.38 5.48
N ALA A 111 -31.07 4.42 4.52
CA ALA A 111 -31.21 3.39 3.50
C ALA A 111 -29.98 3.30 2.59
N GLU A 112 -29.39 4.44 2.24
CA GLU A 112 -28.15 4.53 1.48
C GLU A 112 -26.94 4.08 2.30
N VAL A 113 -26.85 4.51 3.58
CA VAL A 113 -25.83 4.04 4.53
C VAL A 113 -25.82 2.52 4.59
N LYS A 114 -26.98 1.91 4.81
CA LYS A 114 -27.12 0.45 4.87
C LYS A 114 -26.62 -0.23 3.61
N SER A 115 -27.08 0.22 2.44
CA SER A 115 -26.66 -0.35 1.15
C SER A 115 -25.15 -0.23 0.91
N ARG A 116 -24.57 0.93 1.20
CA ARG A 116 -23.11 1.18 1.04
C ARG A 116 -22.29 0.29 1.99
N VAL A 117 -22.70 0.17 3.25
CA VAL A 117 -22.02 -0.66 4.24
C VAL A 117 -22.10 -2.14 3.88
N GLU A 118 -23.29 -2.65 3.50
CA GLU A 118 -23.46 -4.04 3.09
C GLU A 118 -22.56 -4.37 1.88
N ALA A 119 -22.52 -3.51 0.86
CA ALA A 119 -21.66 -3.66 -0.30
C ALA A 119 -20.16 -3.62 0.08
N ALA A 120 -19.76 -2.68 0.95
CA ALA A 120 -18.39 -2.56 1.40
C ALA A 120 -17.93 -3.79 2.21
N LEU A 121 -18.77 -4.27 3.15
CA LEU A 121 -18.46 -5.47 3.93
C LEU A 121 -18.38 -6.71 3.05
N ALA A 122 -19.23 -6.84 2.04
CA ALA A 122 -19.15 -7.93 1.06
C ALA A 122 -17.83 -7.88 0.28
N SER A 123 -17.38 -6.69 -0.12
CA SER A 123 -16.13 -6.50 -0.87
C SER A 123 -14.89 -6.95 -0.11
N VAL A 124 -14.93 -6.94 1.24
CA VAL A 124 -13.81 -7.34 2.11
C VAL A 124 -14.03 -8.67 2.84
N ASP A 125 -15.03 -9.46 2.44
CA ASP A 125 -15.40 -10.76 3.02
C ASP A 125 -15.74 -10.65 4.54
N MET A 126 -16.51 -9.60 4.92
CA MET A 126 -16.90 -9.33 6.31
C MET A 126 -18.42 -9.27 6.53
N SER A 127 -19.24 -9.68 5.57
CA SER A 127 -20.71 -9.62 5.67
C SER A 127 -21.26 -10.33 6.91
N ASP A 128 -20.78 -11.55 7.19
CA ASP A 128 -21.23 -12.36 8.33
C ASP A 128 -20.83 -11.79 9.69
N PHE A 129 -19.97 -10.77 9.68
CA PHE A 129 -19.44 -10.14 10.88
C PHE A 129 -20.11 -8.78 11.20
N ALA A 130 -21.08 -8.33 10.41
CA ALA A 130 -21.68 -6.99 10.52
C ALA A 130 -22.13 -6.63 11.93
N GLY A 131 -22.78 -7.56 12.65
CA GLY A 131 -23.25 -7.37 14.03
C GLY A 131 -22.19 -7.68 15.11
N LYS A 132 -20.99 -8.16 14.72
CA LYS A 132 -19.98 -8.58 15.70
C LYS A 132 -19.28 -7.39 16.32
N GLY A 133 -19.01 -7.46 17.63
CA GLY A 133 -18.25 -6.43 18.35
C GLY A 133 -16.82 -6.35 17.83
N ILE A 134 -16.30 -5.13 17.66
CA ILE A 134 -14.95 -4.86 17.14
C ILE A 134 -13.88 -5.57 17.97
N HIS A 135 -14.01 -5.59 19.29
CA HIS A 135 -13.05 -6.23 20.20
C HIS A 135 -12.99 -7.76 20.07
N ASN A 136 -13.99 -8.38 19.43
CA ASN A 136 -14.06 -9.83 19.19
C ASN A 136 -13.48 -10.24 17.83
N LEU A 137 -12.91 -9.29 17.08
CA LEU A 137 -12.31 -9.53 15.77
C LEU A 137 -10.83 -9.90 15.89
N SER A 138 -10.36 -10.77 15.00
CA SER A 138 -8.93 -10.96 14.79
C SER A 138 -8.29 -9.69 14.20
N TYR A 139 -6.98 -9.56 14.32
CA TYR A 139 -6.24 -8.40 13.82
C TYR A 139 -6.46 -8.20 12.29
N GLY A 140 -6.42 -9.27 11.50
CA GLY A 140 -6.72 -9.21 10.07
C GLY A 140 -8.17 -8.84 9.75
N GLN A 141 -9.13 -9.30 10.56
CA GLN A 141 -10.53 -8.88 10.44
C GLN A 141 -10.69 -7.39 10.71
N LYS A 142 -10.04 -6.86 11.75
CA LYS A 142 -10.03 -5.43 12.07
C LYS A 142 -9.49 -4.61 10.88
N LYS A 143 -8.37 -5.01 10.28
CA LYS A 143 -7.83 -4.34 9.08
C LYS A 143 -8.83 -4.33 7.91
N ARG A 144 -9.55 -5.43 7.68
CA ARG A 144 -10.60 -5.50 6.66
C ARG A 144 -11.76 -4.54 6.96
N VAL A 145 -12.15 -4.39 8.23
CA VAL A 145 -13.19 -3.43 8.62
C VAL A 145 -12.73 -1.98 8.38
N CYS A 146 -11.47 -1.63 8.67
CA CYS A 146 -10.94 -0.31 8.32
C CYS A 146 -11.07 -0.02 6.81
N ILE A 147 -10.72 -1.00 5.96
CA ILE A 147 -10.87 -0.87 4.51
C ILE A 147 -12.35 -0.73 4.12
N ALA A 148 -13.24 -1.55 4.71
CA ALA A 148 -14.68 -1.48 4.45
C ALA A 148 -15.27 -0.10 4.78
N GLY A 149 -14.86 0.52 5.89
CA GLY A 149 -15.28 1.88 6.25
C GLY A 149 -14.95 2.90 5.17
N LEU A 150 -13.75 2.81 4.59
CA LEU A 150 -13.36 3.69 3.48
C LEU A 150 -14.13 3.40 2.19
N LEU A 151 -14.34 2.12 1.86
CA LEU A 151 -15.15 1.74 0.69
C LEU A 151 -16.60 2.19 0.83
N ALA A 152 -17.21 2.10 2.02
CA ALA A 152 -18.56 2.59 2.30
C ALA A 152 -18.70 4.10 2.06
N MET A 153 -17.64 4.87 2.30
CA MET A 153 -17.57 6.30 1.96
C MET A 153 -17.44 6.56 0.45
N GLY A 154 -17.12 5.54 -0.34
CA GLY A 154 -16.95 5.65 -1.79
C GLY A 154 -15.57 6.12 -2.21
N HIS A 155 -14.55 5.89 -1.38
CA HIS A 155 -13.17 6.26 -1.74
C HIS A 155 -12.67 5.48 -2.96
N GLU A 156 -12.14 6.22 -3.92
CA GLU A 156 -11.51 5.69 -5.12
C GLU A 156 -9.97 5.62 -4.98
N ILE A 157 -9.42 6.20 -3.91
CA ILE A 157 -8.01 6.16 -3.56
C ILE A 157 -7.88 5.62 -2.13
N LEU A 158 -7.16 4.52 -1.97
CA LEU A 158 -6.82 3.94 -0.68
C LEU A 158 -5.32 4.07 -0.44
N LEU A 159 -4.96 4.73 0.63
CA LEU A 159 -3.60 4.79 1.16
C LEU A 159 -3.52 3.80 2.33
N LEU A 160 -2.60 2.84 2.27
CA LEU A 160 -2.54 1.75 3.25
C LEU A 160 -1.17 1.74 3.91
N ASP A 161 -1.13 1.98 5.22
CA ASP A 161 0.13 1.92 5.97
C ASP A 161 0.31 0.53 6.57
N GLU A 162 1.25 -0.25 6.01
CA GLU A 162 1.61 -1.61 6.44
C GLU A 162 0.38 -2.54 6.57
N PRO A 163 -0.46 -2.72 5.54
CA PRO A 163 -1.72 -3.45 5.67
C PRO A 163 -1.54 -4.93 6.00
N THR A 164 -0.37 -5.52 5.71
CA THR A 164 -0.07 -6.93 5.98
C THR A 164 0.66 -7.13 7.31
N ALA A 165 1.21 -6.08 7.92
CA ALA A 165 1.95 -6.21 9.17
C ALA A 165 1.10 -6.82 10.30
N GLY A 166 1.69 -7.76 11.05
CA GLY A 166 1.03 -8.44 12.17
C GLY A 166 0.06 -9.57 11.76
N LEU A 167 0.00 -9.91 10.49
CA LEU A 167 -0.73 -11.07 9.98
C LEU A 167 0.19 -12.30 9.91
N ASP A 168 -0.41 -13.49 9.97
CA ASP A 168 0.30 -14.71 9.60
C ASP A 168 0.54 -14.77 8.07
N PRO A 169 1.43 -15.62 7.57
CA PRO A 169 1.77 -15.66 6.14
C PRO A 169 0.56 -15.85 5.21
N MET A 170 -0.42 -16.65 5.63
CA MET A 170 -1.64 -16.87 4.86
C MET A 170 -2.57 -15.64 4.92
N GLY A 171 -2.61 -14.97 6.07
CA GLY A 171 -3.33 -13.70 6.25
C GLY A 171 -2.75 -12.58 5.40
N GLU A 172 -1.42 -12.47 5.32
CA GLU A 172 -0.75 -11.52 4.44
C GLU A 172 -1.13 -11.76 2.98
N TYR A 173 -1.02 -13.00 2.51
CA TYR A 173 -1.38 -13.38 1.14
C TYR A 173 -2.83 -13.05 0.82
N ARG A 174 -3.78 -13.44 1.70
CA ARG A 174 -5.22 -13.14 1.54
C ARG A 174 -5.51 -11.64 1.56
N MET A 175 -4.77 -10.85 2.33
CA MET A 175 -4.90 -9.39 2.31
C MET A 175 -4.45 -8.82 0.96
N MET A 176 -3.35 -9.30 0.42
CA MET A 176 -2.87 -8.88 -0.90
C MET A 176 -3.82 -9.29 -2.03
N GLU A 177 -4.40 -10.50 -1.98
CA GLU A 177 -5.46 -10.92 -2.91
C GLU A 177 -6.69 -10.02 -2.83
N LEU A 178 -7.13 -9.66 -1.61
CA LEU A 178 -8.23 -8.73 -1.40
C LEU A 178 -7.95 -7.38 -2.06
N LEU A 179 -6.78 -6.79 -1.78
CA LEU A 179 -6.39 -5.49 -2.34
C LEU A 179 -6.30 -5.54 -3.87
N THR A 180 -5.75 -6.63 -4.42
CA THR A 180 -5.69 -6.85 -5.88
C THR A 180 -7.09 -6.94 -6.49
N ARG A 181 -8.02 -7.64 -5.83
CA ARG A 181 -9.42 -7.74 -6.26
C ARG A 181 -10.11 -6.37 -6.26
N LEU A 182 -9.93 -5.58 -5.19
CA LEU A 182 -10.46 -4.21 -5.12
C LEU A 182 -9.90 -3.31 -6.23
N ASN A 183 -8.60 -3.40 -6.49
CA ASN A 183 -7.96 -2.63 -7.55
C ASN A 183 -8.47 -3.04 -8.93
N ARG A 184 -8.43 -4.33 -9.26
CA ARG A 184 -8.77 -4.86 -10.59
C ARG A 184 -10.26 -4.74 -10.91
N ASP A 185 -11.13 -5.15 -9.96
CA ASP A 185 -12.56 -5.34 -10.22
C ASP A 185 -13.35 -4.05 -9.96
N GLN A 186 -12.88 -3.17 -9.08
CA GLN A 186 -13.55 -1.92 -8.73
C GLN A 186 -12.78 -0.67 -9.18
N GLY A 187 -11.59 -0.83 -9.78
CA GLY A 187 -10.79 0.28 -10.28
C GLY A 187 -10.22 1.20 -9.20
N VAL A 188 -10.17 0.74 -7.95
CA VAL A 188 -9.64 1.51 -6.82
C VAL A 188 -8.14 1.73 -7.01
N THR A 189 -7.68 2.97 -6.91
CA THR A 189 -6.25 3.29 -6.87
C THR A 189 -5.71 2.98 -5.49
N ILE A 190 -4.66 2.18 -5.39
CA ILE A 190 -4.10 1.75 -4.10
C ILE A 190 -2.63 2.16 -4.01
N VAL A 191 -2.28 2.83 -2.93
CA VAL A 191 -0.87 3.11 -2.57
C VAL A 191 -0.59 2.44 -1.22
N MET A 192 0.28 1.45 -1.22
CA MET A 192 0.61 0.66 -0.04
C MET A 192 2.04 0.96 0.42
N ALA A 193 2.21 1.46 1.63
CA ALA A 193 3.51 1.50 2.29
C ALA A 193 3.81 0.14 2.93
N THR A 194 5.01 -0.40 2.70
CA THR A 194 5.44 -1.66 3.29
C THR A 194 6.97 -1.75 3.41
N HIS A 195 7.44 -2.65 4.25
CA HIS A 195 8.84 -3.07 4.32
C HIS A 195 9.02 -4.54 3.85
N SER A 196 7.92 -5.25 3.56
CA SER A 196 7.95 -6.64 3.08
C SER A 196 8.22 -6.68 1.58
N VAL A 197 9.25 -7.41 1.17
CA VAL A 197 9.71 -7.46 -0.24
C VAL A 197 9.19 -8.69 -1.00
N ASP A 198 8.79 -9.75 -0.28
CA ASP A 198 8.53 -11.06 -0.92
C ASP A 198 7.20 -11.13 -1.67
N LEU A 199 6.15 -10.45 -1.16
CA LEU A 199 4.83 -10.43 -1.81
C LEU A 199 4.71 -9.34 -2.87
N VAL A 200 5.54 -8.32 -2.80
CA VAL A 200 5.49 -7.15 -3.68
C VAL A 200 5.56 -7.53 -5.17
N PRO A 201 6.49 -8.38 -5.64
CA PRO A 201 6.57 -8.73 -7.06
C PRO A 201 5.40 -9.55 -7.59
N ILE A 202 4.63 -10.16 -6.68
CA ILE A 202 3.49 -11.01 -7.06
C ILE A 202 2.25 -10.17 -7.33
N PHE A 203 2.09 -9.05 -6.61
CA PHE A 203 0.83 -8.31 -6.53
C PHE A 203 0.91 -6.88 -7.07
N LEU A 204 2.09 -6.24 -7.07
CA LEU A 204 2.22 -4.83 -7.40
C LEU A 204 2.78 -4.63 -8.82
N HIS A 205 2.30 -3.60 -9.49
CA HIS A 205 2.75 -3.22 -10.83
C HIS A 205 3.85 -2.15 -10.81
N GLN A 206 3.87 -1.32 -9.78
CA GLN A 206 4.82 -0.22 -9.62
C GLN A 206 5.36 -0.18 -8.18
N LEU A 207 6.64 0.09 -8.06
CA LEU A 207 7.34 0.25 -6.80
C LEU A 207 8.08 1.57 -6.74
N HIS A 208 8.14 2.11 -5.53
CA HIS A 208 8.92 3.29 -5.22
C HIS A 208 9.71 3.05 -3.94
N ILE A 209 11.03 3.10 -4.01
CA ILE A 209 11.89 2.92 -2.85
C ILE A 209 12.10 4.25 -2.16
N LEU A 210 11.68 4.35 -0.91
CA LEU A 210 11.85 5.50 -0.05
C LEU A 210 12.96 5.25 0.97
N SER A 211 13.96 6.11 1.01
CA SER A 211 15.04 6.07 1.98
C SER A 211 15.36 7.47 2.49
N LYS A 212 15.39 7.63 3.82
CA LYS A 212 15.70 8.91 4.50
C LYS A 212 14.89 10.10 3.93
N GLY A 213 13.61 9.86 3.66
CA GLY A 213 12.69 10.87 3.15
C GLY A 213 12.81 11.19 1.66
N ARG A 214 13.59 10.44 0.88
CA ARG A 214 13.79 10.63 -0.56
C ARG A 214 13.40 9.39 -1.34
N LEU A 215 12.86 9.57 -2.54
CA LEU A 215 12.73 8.47 -3.49
C LEU A 215 14.08 8.21 -4.15
N VAL A 216 14.58 6.98 -4.00
CA VAL A 216 15.87 6.56 -4.56
C VAL A 216 15.72 5.81 -5.86
N ARG A 217 14.59 5.10 -6.04
CA ARG A 217 14.29 4.32 -7.23
C ARG A 217 12.79 4.14 -7.39
N GLY A 218 12.31 4.03 -8.62
CA GLY A 218 10.94 3.68 -8.94
C GLY A 218 10.87 2.94 -10.27
N GLY A 219 9.83 2.15 -10.47
CA GLY A 219 9.61 1.36 -11.69
C GLY A 219 8.84 0.07 -11.41
N ALA A 220 8.78 -0.80 -12.42
CA ALA A 220 8.25 -2.16 -12.23
C ALA A 220 9.13 -2.96 -11.25
N PRO A 221 8.57 -3.96 -10.55
CA PRO A 221 9.36 -4.78 -9.61
C PRO A 221 10.63 -5.36 -10.25
N GLU A 222 10.55 -5.82 -11.49
CA GLU A 222 11.68 -6.38 -12.24
C GLU A 222 12.80 -5.35 -12.44
N GLU A 223 12.46 -4.08 -12.60
CA GLU A 223 13.43 -2.99 -12.76
C GLU A 223 14.04 -2.58 -11.41
N VAL A 224 13.20 -2.55 -10.38
CA VAL A 224 13.59 -2.10 -9.04
C VAL A 224 14.55 -3.09 -8.38
N PHE A 225 14.32 -4.39 -8.52
CA PHE A 225 15.13 -5.43 -7.87
C PHE A 225 16.40 -5.85 -8.67
N THR A 226 16.73 -5.17 -9.77
CA THR A 226 17.94 -5.50 -10.57
C THR A 226 19.26 -5.07 -9.95
N ALA A 227 19.25 -4.21 -8.93
CA ALA A 227 20.46 -3.64 -8.33
C ALA A 227 20.56 -3.98 -6.81
N PRO A 228 20.98 -5.20 -6.45
CA PRO A 228 21.05 -5.66 -5.06
C PRO A 228 21.89 -4.75 -4.15
N GLU A 229 23.00 -4.24 -4.67
CA GLU A 229 23.88 -3.33 -3.90
C GLU A 229 23.19 -2.00 -3.54
N GLU A 230 22.41 -1.45 -4.47
CA GLU A 230 21.63 -0.23 -4.20
C GLU A 230 20.56 -0.48 -3.12
N LEU A 231 19.91 -1.65 -3.15
CA LEU A 231 18.94 -2.07 -2.15
C LEU A 231 19.58 -2.22 -0.77
N ALA A 232 20.75 -2.86 -0.70
CA ALA A 232 21.50 -3.01 0.55
C ALA A 232 21.86 -1.64 1.17
N ASN A 233 22.25 -0.65 0.35
CA ASN A 233 22.56 0.71 0.80
C ASN A 233 21.37 1.41 1.46
N VAL A 234 20.14 1.03 1.11
CA VAL A 234 18.89 1.55 1.70
C VAL A 234 18.27 0.58 2.72
N LYS A 235 19.03 -0.42 3.17
CA LYS A 235 18.62 -1.45 4.13
C LYS A 235 17.39 -2.28 3.67
N LEU A 236 17.32 -2.53 2.38
CA LEU A 236 16.40 -3.47 1.78
C LEU A 236 17.17 -4.68 1.25
N ARG A 237 16.51 -5.83 1.21
CA ARG A 237 17.03 -7.05 0.61
C ARG A 237 16.29 -7.37 -0.69
N LEU A 238 16.81 -8.28 -1.46
CA LEU A 238 16.06 -8.93 -2.52
C LEU A 238 14.91 -9.79 -1.94
N PRO A 239 13.85 -10.06 -2.71
CA PRO A 239 12.95 -11.18 -2.43
C PRO A 239 13.76 -12.48 -2.28
N HIS A 240 13.35 -13.38 -1.39
CA HIS A 240 14.13 -14.60 -1.10
C HIS A 240 14.48 -15.43 -2.35
N ILE A 241 13.53 -15.53 -3.28
CA ILE A 241 13.75 -16.27 -4.54
C ILE A 241 14.79 -15.57 -5.41
N ALA A 242 14.74 -14.25 -5.51
CA ALA A 242 15.71 -13.46 -6.25
C ALA A 242 17.10 -13.56 -5.62
N GLU A 243 17.20 -13.51 -4.29
CA GLU A 243 18.44 -13.67 -3.55
C GLU A 243 19.09 -15.02 -3.84
N LEU A 244 18.33 -16.12 -3.76
CA LEU A 244 18.82 -17.46 -4.08
C LEU A 244 19.39 -17.54 -5.50
N ILE A 245 18.65 -17.05 -6.49
CA ILE A 245 19.11 -17.11 -7.90
C ILE A 245 20.31 -16.19 -8.12
N TYR A 246 20.36 -15.05 -7.45
CA TYR A 246 21.49 -14.14 -7.49
C TYR A 246 22.79 -14.83 -7.00
N GLN A 247 22.74 -15.51 -5.84
CA GLN A 247 23.87 -16.25 -5.29
C GLN A 247 24.29 -17.39 -6.23
N LEU A 248 23.35 -18.20 -6.68
CA LEU A 248 23.63 -19.30 -7.63
C LEU A 248 24.26 -18.82 -8.94
N LYS A 249 23.91 -17.64 -9.42
CA LYS A 249 24.50 -17.04 -10.61
C LYS A 249 25.91 -16.52 -10.36
N HIS A 250 26.13 -15.79 -9.27
CA HIS A 250 27.39 -15.06 -9.02
C HIS A 250 28.41 -15.87 -8.25
N GLU A 251 28.01 -16.77 -7.36
CA GLU A 251 28.92 -17.59 -6.55
C GLU A 251 29.18 -18.96 -7.21
N GLU A 252 28.13 -19.58 -7.78
CA GLU A 252 28.23 -20.92 -8.37
C GLU A 252 28.38 -20.90 -9.91
N GLY A 253 28.30 -19.73 -10.54
CA GLY A 253 28.45 -19.57 -11.97
C GLY A 253 27.37 -20.24 -12.83
N LEU A 254 26.16 -20.44 -12.27
CA LEU A 254 25.07 -21.05 -13.03
C LEU A 254 24.53 -20.07 -14.10
N PRO A 255 24.16 -20.58 -15.29
CA PRO A 255 23.85 -19.77 -16.48
C PRO A 255 22.42 -19.21 -16.45
N PHE A 256 22.04 -18.49 -15.38
CA PHE A 256 20.77 -17.78 -15.31
C PHE A 256 20.80 -16.52 -16.18
N THR A 257 19.76 -16.31 -16.99
CA THR A 257 19.68 -15.17 -17.92
C THR A 257 19.10 -13.93 -17.27
N ARG A 258 18.16 -14.08 -16.36
CA ARG A 258 17.51 -13.00 -15.63
C ARG A 258 17.35 -13.34 -14.15
N LEU A 259 17.00 -12.35 -13.35
CA LEU A 259 16.71 -12.49 -11.93
C LEU A 259 15.21 -12.69 -11.75
N PRO A 260 14.72 -13.90 -11.47
CA PRO A 260 13.31 -14.15 -11.23
C PRO A 260 12.91 -13.62 -9.85
N LEU A 261 11.72 -13.06 -9.76
CA LEU A 261 11.19 -12.51 -8.51
C LEU A 261 10.14 -13.42 -7.85
N THR A 262 9.63 -14.39 -8.61
CA THR A 262 8.60 -15.32 -8.14
C THR A 262 9.08 -16.77 -8.26
N ILE A 263 8.47 -17.67 -7.45
CA ILE A 263 8.77 -19.12 -7.50
C ILE A 263 8.51 -19.68 -8.91
N GLY A 264 7.43 -19.24 -9.57
CA GLY A 264 7.07 -19.69 -10.91
C GLY A 264 8.12 -19.33 -11.96
N GLU A 265 8.66 -18.12 -11.89
CA GLU A 265 9.76 -17.66 -12.77
C GLU A 265 11.05 -18.41 -12.48
N ALA A 266 11.43 -18.52 -11.20
CA ALA A 266 12.62 -19.23 -10.79
C ALA A 266 12.61 -20.69 -11.27
N ARG A 267 11.47 -21.38 -11.15
CA ARG A 267 11.33 -22.74 -11.66
C ARG A 267 11.60 -22.83 -13.15
N ARG A 268 11.11 -21.89 -13.96
CA ARG A 268 11.35 -21.86 -15.40
C ARG A 268 12.84 -21.63 -15.71
N GLU A 269 13.43 -20.62 -15.09
CA GLU A 269 14.86 -20.30 -15.25
C GLU A 269 15.78 -21.47 -14.85
N MET A 270 15.46 -22.16 -13.74
CA MET A 270 16.24 -23.33 -13.29
C MET A 270 16.16 -24.48 -14.30
N VAL A 271 14.99 -24.81 -14.83
CA VAL A 271 14.83 -25.86 -15.84
C VAL A 271 15.60 -25.53 -17.10
N GLU A 272 15.56 -24.28 -17.55
CA GLU A 272 16.34 -23.81 -18.72
C GLU A 272 17.85 -23.86 -18.46
N ALA A 273 18.32 -23.41 -17.29
CA ALA A 273 19.74 -23.45 -16.93
C ALA A 273 20.28 -24.89 -16.85
N MET A 274 19.51 -25.83 -16.32
CA MET A 274 19.86 -27.25 -16.27
C MET A 274 19.94 -27.87 -17.68
N SER A 275 19.09 -27.44 -18.62
CA SER A 275 19.10 -27.91 -20.00
C SER A 275 20.29 -27.39 -20.81
N ARG A 276 20.79 -26.19 -20.50
CA ARG A 276 21.98 -25.59 -21.15
C ARG A 276 23.30 -26.16 -20.64
N LYS A 277 23.31 -26.81 -19.50
CA LYS A 277 24.50 -27.42 -18.89
C LYS A 277 24.76 -28.87 -19.39
N ARG A 278 23.84 -29.41 -20.20
CA ARG A 278 23.98 -30.67 -20.94
C ARG A 278 24.47 -30.43 -22.35
#